data_dc5934e0f3fdd53985aa7bf9d6537ad0
#
_entry.id   dc5934e0f3fdd53985aa7bf9d6537ad0
#
_cell.length_a   1.000
_cell.length_b   1.000
_cell.length_c   1.000
_cell.angle_alpha   90.00
_cell.angle_beta   90.00
_cell.angle_gamma   90.00
#
_symmetry.space_group_name_H-M   'P 1'
#
loop_
_entity.id
_entity.type
_entity.pdbx_description
1 polymer ?
#
loop_
_entity_poly.entity_id
_entity_poly.type
_entity_poly.pdbx_seq_one_letter_code
_entity_poly.pdbx_strand_id
1 'polypeptide(L)'
;MANILLNYQTSNLRYAVEELTDHNLYSWRALGNDFAKKTVIPLHDTLKDNIDIFEKERGDLGREILNFVQEKNIDLIFPLYNDMIFPYLYKKLGFTKEQADVLSNKETYTQLAKDLNILVPNTYTNIKEAKYPIIAKPVNGTGSIGVKVLKDYSEYFFFASGEDIQYNDLGKYYIFQDFIDGMTVSCAGRVVDGEILFDCSYTIESSELPYRSETGFLLVPGLDTDDVLKLDMAKLIGALGIDNCAWMADYIFSNGKFYLVDFSPRLSVSAQVLIKYGAGIDYNKLIVDSLLYKDKTEVQLDKCVVYRYFDIAKGKHKVEFKGNATLAEELVLPADQSYLTRMDMLMGSKGFCITSGDTLTEAEDKWQEIASNIIITRLD
;
A
#
# COMPACT_ATOMS: atom_id res chain seq x y z
N MET A 1 4.80 9.27 -26.26
CA MET A 1 5.11 7.88 -25.83
C MET A 1 6.35 7.95 -24.96
N ALA A 2 6.26 7.57 -23.69
CA ALA A 2 7.37 7.58 -22.74
C ALA A 2 7.79 6.14 -22.40
N ASN A 3 9.03 5.97 -21.93
CA ASN A 3 9.55 4.72 -21.41
C ASN A 3 9.30 4.68 -19.88
N ILE A 4 8.41 3.81 -19.41
CA ILE A 4 7.97 3.75 -18.03
C ILE A 4 8.40 2.44 -17.38
N LEU A 5 9.11 2.53 -16.25
CA LEU A 5 9.50 1.37 -15.46
C LEU A 5 8.48 1.12 -14.34
N LEU A 6 7.83 -0.03 -14.38
CA LEU A 6 6.86 -0.51 -13.39
C LEU A 6 7.52 -1.51 -12.43
N ASN A 7 7.05 -1.55 -11.19
CA ASN A 7 7.46 -2.57 -10.23
C ASN A 7 6.64 -3.85 -10.40
N TYR A 8 7.26 -4.94 -10.83
CA TYR A 8 6.59 -6.25 -11.04
C TYR A 8 6.03 -6.91 -9.77
N GLN A 9 6.39 -6.43 -8.60
CA GLN A 9 6.05 -7.09 -7.34
C GLN A 9 4.70 -6.68 -6.74
N THR A 10 3.87 -5.95 -7.47
CA THR A 10 2.57 -5.50 -6.95
C THR A 10 1.41 -6.26 -7.57
N SER A 11 0.39 -6.57 -6.76
CA SER A 11 -0.85 -7.20 -7.23
C SER A 11 -1.59 -6.36 -8.27
N ASN A 12 -1.32 -5.05 -8.30
CA ASN A 12 -2.00 -4.09 -9.15
C ASN A 12 -1.20 -3.70 -10.41
N LEU A 13 -0.11 -4.42 -10.71
CA LEU A 13 0.65 -4.20 -11.94
C LEU A 13 -0.26 -4.27 -13.18
N ARG A 14 -1.25 -5.17 -13.19
CA ARG A 14 -2.17 -5.32 -14.30
C ARG A 14 -2.94 -4.04 -14.61
N TYR A 15 -3.42 -3.31 -13.60
CA TYR A 15 -4.12 -2.03 -13.82
C TYR A 15 -3.19 -1.02 -14.51
N ALA A 16 -1.95 -0.92 -14.04
CA ALA A 16 -0.99 -0.03 -14.68
C ALA A 16 -0.71 -0.44 -16.15
N VAL A 17 -0.59 -1.75 -16.44
CA VAL A 17 -0.38 -2.23 -17.81
C VAL A 17 -1.60 -1.99 -18.70
N GLU A 18 -2.81 -2.19 -18.17
CA GLU A 18 -4.06 -1.94 -18.89
C GLU A 18 -4.29 -0.44 -19.19
N GLU A 19 -3.92 0.43 -18.24
CA GLU A 19 -4.20 1.86 -18.30
C GLU A 19 -3.11 2.67 -19.05
N LEU A 20 -1.90 2.13 -19.20
CA LEU A 20 -0.73 2.83 -19.77
C LEU A 20 -0.35 2.32 -21.19
N THR A 21 -1.31 1.88 -21.96
CA THR A 21 -1.09 1.29 -23.31
C THR A 21 -0.45 2.25 -24.31
N ASP A 22 -0.49 3.56 -24.07
CA ASP A 22 0.10 4.58 -24.94
C ASP A 22 1.61 4.78 -24.69
N HIS A 23 2.22 3.98 -23.81
CA HIS A 23 3.62 4.09 -23.40
C HIS A 23 4.39 2.78 -23.64
N ASN A 24 5.72 2.87 -23.65
CA ASN A 24 6.57 1.68 -23.60
C ASN A 24 6.74 1.24 -22.16
N LEU A 25 6.26 0.07 -21.81
CA LEU A 25 6.25 -0.43 -20.44
C LEU A 25 7.38 -1.43 -20.22
N TYR A 26 8.10 -1.24 -19.14
CA TYR A 26 9.17 -2.10 -18.67
C TYR A 26 8.90 -2.52 -17.24
N SER A 27 9.35 -3.70 -16.86
CA SER A 27 9.30 -4.14 -15.46
C SER A 27 10.52 -4.96 -15.11
N TRP A 28 10.74 -5.14 -13.83
CA TRP A 28 11.84 -5.97 -13.33
C TRP A 28 11.32 -7.04 -12.37
N ARG A 29 11.99 -8.18 -12.36
CA ARG A 29 11.71 -9.32 -11.50
C ARG A 29 12.98 -9.85 -10.90
N ALA A 30 13.04 -9.96 -9.57
CA ALA A 30 14.13 -10.62 -8.88
C ALA A 30 13.98 -12.14 -9.02
N LEU A 31 14.98 -12.81 -9.61
CA LEU A 31 15.08 -14.27 -9.63
C LEU A 31 15.50 -14.81 -8.26
N GLY A 32 15.17 -16.06 -7.97
CA GLY A 32 15.54 -16.74 -6.72
C GLY A 32 14.66 -16.42 -5.52
N ASN A 33 13.64 -15.62 -5.71
CA ASN A 33 12.61 -15.41 -4.70
C ASN A 33 11.41 -16.31 -5.02
N ASP A 34 11.26 -17.46 -4.33
CA ASP A 34 10.07 -18.31 -4.46
C ASP A 34 8.78 -17.55 -4.18
N PHE A 35 8.92 -16.48 -3.45
CA PHE A 35 7.91 -15.50 -3.16
C PHE A 35 7.40 -14.78 -4.42
N ALA A 36 8.27 -14.24 -5.26
CA ALA A 36 7.89 -13.59 -6.51
C ALA A 36 7.20 -14.55 -7.51
N LYS A 37 7.52 -15.84 -7.47
CA LYS A 37 6.90 -16.85 -8.33
C LYS A 37 5.47 -17.22 -7.93
N LYS A 38 5.14 -17.09 -6.63
CA LYS A 38 3.84 -17.50 -6.06
C LYS A 38 2.83 -16.38 -5.95
N THR A 39 3.22 -15.16 -6.21
CA THR A 39 2.62 -13.99 -5.58
C THR A 39 2.11 -12.91 -6.51
N VAL A 40 2.43 -13.01 -7.76
CA VAL A 40 1.88 -12.13 -8.78
C VAL A 40 0.62 -12.80 -9.34
N ILE A 41 -0.50 -12.10 -9.28
CA ILE A 41 -1.65 -12.48 -10.14
C ILE A 41 -1.06 -12.53 -11.55
N PRO A 42 -1.05 -13.68 -12.23
CA PRO A 42 -0.45 -13.76 -13.54
C PRO A 42 -1.10 -12.71 -14.42
N LEU A 43 -0.29 -11.84 -15.03
CA LEU A 43 -0.80 -11.01 -16.11
C LEU A 43 -1.48 -11.96 -17.09
N HIS A 44 -2.69 -11.65 -17.46
CA HIS A 44 -3.38 -12.39 -18.51
C HIS A 44 -2.48 -12.44 -19.74
N ASP A 45 -2.44 -13.56 -20.46
CA ASP A 45 -1.48 -13.75 -21.57
C ASP A 45 -1.54 -12.60 -22.59
N THR A 46 -2.71 -12.01 -22.78
CA THR A 46 -2.90 -10.82 -23.65
C THR A 46 -2.18 -9.56 -23.17
N LEU A 47 -1.82 -9.46 -21.90
CA LEU A 47 -1.11 -8.29 -21.33
C LEU A 47 0.40 -8.48 -21.30
N LYS A 48 0.90 -9.72 -21.42
CA LYS A 48 2.35 -10.01 -21.40
C LYS A 48 3.07 -9.40 -22.58
N ASP A 49 2.38 -9.25 -23.70
CA ASP A 49 2.93 -8.66 -24.92
C ASP A 49 3.07 -7.12 -24.82
N ASN A 50 2.47 -6.51 -23.80
CA ASN A 50 2.47 -5.06 -23.61
C ASN A 50 3.57 -4.57 -22.65
N ILE A 51 4.38 -5.46 -22.11
CA ILE A 51 5.41 -5.11 -21.13
C ILE A 51 6.68 -5.94 -21.28
N ASP A 52 7.82 -5.28 -21.35
CA ASP A 52 9.14 -5.91 -21.34
C ASP A 52 9.56 -6.19 -19.90
N ILE A 53 9.77 -7.48 -19.56
CA ILE A 53 10.17 -7.93 -18.23
C ILE A 53 11.61 -8.41 -18.26
N PHE A 54 12.49 -7.75 -17.51
CA PHE A 54 13.84 -8.25 -17.31
C PHE A 54 13.95 -9.01 -15.98
N GLU A 55 14.65 -10.14 -16.01
CA GLU A 55 14.86 -10.98 -14.85
C GLU A 55 16.33 -10.94 -14.41
N LYS A 56 16.56 -10.79 -13.10
CA LYS A 56 17.90 -10.76 -12.51
C LYS A 56 17.95 -11.55 -11.21
N GLU A 57 19.09 -12.19 -10.98
CA GLU A 57 19.36 -12.84 -9.69
C GLU A 57 19.43 -11.79 -8.57
N ARG A 58 19.16 -12.25 -7.34
CA ARG A 58 19.13 -11.42 -6.14
C ARG A 58 20.55 -10.99 -5.75
N GLY A 59 21.05 -9.93 -6.39
CA GLY A 59 22.33 -9.31 -6.10
C GLY A 59 22.17 -7.86 -5.62
N ASP A 60 23.00 -6.97 -6.11
CA ASP A 60 22.87 -5.52 -5.90
C ASP A 60 21.71 -4.97 -6.78
N LEU A 61 20.48 -5.31 -6.37
CA LEU A 61 19.27 -5.02 -7.13
C LEU A 61 19.13 -3.53 -7.44
N GLY A 62 19.50 -2.65 -6.50
CA GLY A 62 19.44 -1.20 -6.72
C GLY A 62 20.36 -0.74 -7.85
N ARG A 63 21.58 -1.30 -7.93
CA ARG A 63 22.53 -0.99 -9.02
C ARG A 63 22.03 -1.52 -10.35
N GLU A 64 21.50 -2.72 -10.37
CA GLU A 64 20.97 -3.35 -11.59
C GLU A 64 19.79 -2.56 -12.15
N ILE A 65 18.87 -2.10 -11.30
CA ILE A 65 17.76 -1.23 -11.71
C ILE A 65 18.28 0.09 -12.29
N LEU A 66 19.27 0.72 -11.65
CA LEU A 66 19.87 1.97 -12.16
C LEU A 66 20.53 1.77 -13.52
N ASN A 67 21.26 0.67 -13.74
CA ASN A 67 21.83 0.34 -15.03
C ASN A 67 20.74 0.16 -16.10
N PHE A 68 19.68 -0.57 -15.77
CA PHE A 68 18.55 -0.77 -16.66
C PHE A 68 17.83 0.54 -17.02
N VAL A 69 17.62 1.41 -16.04
CA VAL A 69 17.04 2.76 -16.25
C VAL A 69 17.85 3.56 -17.25
N GLN A 70 19.19 3.47 -17.21
CA GLN A 70 20.06 4.14 -18.16
C GLN A 70 20.04 3.48 -19.55
N GLU A 71 20.14 2.14 -19.61
CA GLU A 71 20.14 1.38 -20.86
C GLU A 71 18.86 1.58 -21.68
N LYS A 72 17.71 1.55 -21.02
CA LYS A 72 16.40 1.69 -21.67
C LYS A 72 15.93 3.13 -21.80
N ASN A 73 16.74 4.11 -21.37
CA ASN A 73 16.35 5.54 -21.36
C ASN A 73 14.98 5.74 -20.70
N ILE A 74 14.80 5.21 -19.49
CA ILE A 74 13.55 5.31 -18.75
C ILE A 74 13.27 6.78 -18.44
N ASP A 75 12.11 7.27 -18.88
CA ASP A 75 11.62 8.63 -18.65
C ASP A 75 10.99 8.74 -17.26
N LEU A 76 10.25 7.72 -16.83
CA LEU A 76 9.55 7.70 -15.55
C LEU A 76 9.71 6.35 -14.85
N ILE A 77 10.11 6.38 -13.59
CA ILE A 77 9.91 5.25 -12.66
C ILE A 77 8.55 5.44 -12.02
N PHE A 78 7.62 4.56 -12.34
CA PHE A 78 6.25 4.65 -11.82
C PHE A 78 6.26 4.56 -10.29
N PRO A 79 5.57 5.45 -9.58
CA PRO A 79 5.70 5.59 -8.13
C PRO A 79 4.97 4.50 -7.33
N LEU A 80 4.96 3.27 -7.81
CA LEU A 80 4.50 2.07 -7.13
C LEU A 80 5.70 1.19 -6.78
N TYR A 81 6.63 1.73 -6.03
CA TYR A 81 7.85 1.05 -5.63
C TYR A 81 7.79 0.62 -4.17
N ASN A 82 8.64 -0.34 -3.85
CA ASN A 82 8.87 -0.79 -2.50
C ASN A 82 9.81 0.20 -1.79
N ASP A 83 9.52 0.58 -0.54
CA ASP A 83 10.34 1.49 0.25
C ASP A 83 11.80 0.99 0.43
N MET A 84 12.02 -0.32 0.27
CA MET A 84 13.37 -0.89 0.31
C MET A 84 14.26 -0.49 -0.87
N ILE A 85 13.68 -0.14 -2.02
CA ILE A 85 14.44 0.29 -3.20
C ILE A 85 14.53 1.82 -3.31
N PHE A 86 13.70 2.55 -2.57
CA PHE A 86 13.69 4.01 -2.58
C PHE A 86 15.07 4.64 -2.32
N PRO A 87 15.89 4.16 -1.34
CA PRO A 87 17.21 4.72 -1.10
C PRO A 87 18.18 4.63 -2.30
N TYR A 88 17.91 3.74 -3.25
CA TYR A 88 18.72 3.62 -4.48
C TYR A 88 18.18 4.46 -5.63
N LEU A 89 16.87 4.74 -5.63
CA LEU A 89 16.18 5.39 -6.73
C LEU A 89 15.88 6.87 -6.49
N TYR A 90 16.01 7.38 -5.26
CA TYR A 90 15.55 8.71 -4.87
C TYR A 90 15.96 9.82 -5.84
N LYS A 91 17.20 9.79 -6.31
CA LYS A 91 17.73 10.80 -7.26
C LYS A 91 17.01 10.74 -8.62
N LYS A 92 16.66 9.54 -9.10
CA LYS A 92 15.91 9.35 -10.34
C LYS A 92 14.42 9.67 -10.15
N LEU A 93 13.93 9.58 -8.93
CA LEU A 93 12.58 9.99 -8.54
C LEU A 93 12.49 11.51 -8.26
N GLY A 94 13.59 12.26 -8.41
CA GLY A 94 13.59 13.71 -8.23
C GLY A 94 13.82 14.18 -6.77
N PHE A 95 14.18 13.29 -5.84
CA PHE A 95 14.44 13.66 -4.45
C PHE A 95 15.91 14.01 -4.21
N THR A 96 16.17 14.89 -3.25
CA THR A 96 17.49 15.12 -2.69
C THR A 96 17.89 14.00 -1.74
N LYS A 97 19.15 13.93 -1.37
CA LYS A 97 19.61 12.94 -0.38
C LYS A 97 19.01 13.21 1.00
N GLU A 98 18.90 14.46 1.39
CA GLU A 98 18.32 14.88 2.67
C GLU A 98 16.84 14.45 2.76
N GLN A 99 16.06 14.67 1.70
CA GLN A 99 14.68 14.20 1.61
C GLN A 99 14.60 12.68 1.69
N ALA A 100 15.48 11.97 0.98
CA ALA A 100 15.50 10.51 0.99
C ALA A 100 15.88 9.95 2.38
N ASP A 101 16.82 10.56 3.08
CA ASP A 101 17.22 10.16 4.42
C ASP A 101 16.07 10.34 5.43
N VAL A 102 15.28 11.41 5.32
CA VAL A 102 14.10 11.62 6.17
C VAL A 102 13.00 10.62 5.82
N LEU A 103 12.69 10.47 4.54
CA LEU A 103 11.59 9.64 4.07
C LEU A 103 11.83 8.13 4.24
N SER A 104 13.10 7.70 4.27
CA SER A 104 13.47 6.30 4.49
C SER A 104 13.46 5.88 5.97
N ASN A 105 13.23 6.79 6.90
CA ASN A 105 13.35 6.53 8.32
C ASN A 105 12.09 7.01 9.08
N LYS A 106 11.33 6.05 9.61
CA LYS A 106 10.08 6.34 10.35
C LYS A 106 10.28 7.22 11.58
N GLU A 107 11.44 7.17 12.22
CA GLU A 107 11.74 8.01 13.36
C GLU A 107 11.90 9.47 12.96
N THR A 108 12.65 9.74 11.88
CA THR A 108 12.92 11.10 11.41
C THR A 108 11.68 11.82 10.91
N TYR A 109 10.86 11.20 10.07
CA TYR A 109 9.64 11.88 9.61
C TYR A 109 8.58 11.97 10.72
N THR A 110 8.53 11.01 11.66
CA THR A 110 7.66 11.13 12.84
C THR A 110 8.05 12.33 13.70
N GLN A 111 9.36 12.54 13.89
CA GLN A 111 9.84 13.72 14.63
C GLN A 111 9.50 15.02 13.87
N LEU A 112 9.71 15.06 12.55
CA LEU A 112 9.31 16.21 11.71
C LEU A 112 7.81 16.49 11.84
N ALA A 113 6.96 15.48 11.74
CA ALA A 113 5.52 15.63 11.90
C ALA A 113 5.14 16.21 13.27
N LYS A 114 5.80 15.74 14.34
CA LYS A 114 5.61 16.26 15.68
C LYS A 114 6.00 17.74 15.79
N ASP A 115 7.12 18.14 15.19
CA ASP A 115 7.61 19.53 15.19
C ASP A 115 6.65 20.47 14.42
N LEU A 116 5.91 19.92 13.46
CA LEU A 116 4.86 20.61 12.72
C LEU A 116 3.49 20.63 13.43
N ASN A 117 3.42 20.13 14.67
CA ASN A 117 2.18 19.97 15.43
C ASN A 117 1.15 19.03 14.74
N ILE A 118 1.62 18.05 13.98
CA ILE A 118 0.82 16.93 13.52
C ILE A 118 0.82 15.88 14.63
N LEU A 119 -0.37 15.36 14.98
CA LEU A 119 -0.46 14.34 16.01
C LEU A 119 0.18 13.03 15.53
N VAL A 120 1.10 12.51 16.33
CA VAL A 120 1.75 11.21 16.13
C VAL A 120 1.70 10.41 17.43
N PRO A 121 1.76 9.08 17.40
CA PRO A 121 1.92 8.27 18.61
C PRO A 121 3.23 8.64 19.35
N ASN A 122 3.23 8.61 20.69
CA ASN A 122 4.46 8.81 21.42
C ASN A 122 5.48 7.73 21.07
N THR A 123 6.74 8.13 20.85
CA THR A 123 7.85 7.22 20.61
C THR A 123 8.66 7.05 21.89
N TYR A 124 8.96 5.82 22.27
CA TYR A 124 9.70 5.48 23.48
C TYR A 124 11.17 5.23 23.17
N THR A 125 12.04 5.98 23.80
CA THR A 125 13.48 5.72 23.83
C THR A 125 13.87 4.80 25.00
N ASN A 126 13.05 4.80 26.07
CA ASN A 126 13.19 3.93 27.23
C ASN A 126 11.93 3.06 27.39
N ILE A 127 12.03 1.81 27.00
CA ILE A 127 10.91 0.85 27.03
C ILE A 127 10.41 0.56 28.44
N LYS A 128 11.22 0.77 29.48
CA LYS A 128 10.77 0.59 30.86
C LYS A 128 9.74 1.63 31.29
N GLU A 129 9.67 2.75 30.58
CA GLU A 129 8.71 3.82 30.83
C GLU A 129 7.48 3.72 29.90
N ALA A 130 7.45 2.73 29.02
CA ALA A 130 6.39 2.57 28.05
C ALA A 130 5.06 2.16 28.74
N LYS A 131 3.98 2.74 28.25
CA LYS A 131 2.62 2.38 28.64
C LYS A 131 2.08 1.34 27.67
N TYR A 132 2.05 0.10 28.08
CA TYR A 132 1.54 -0.99 27.26
C TYR A 132 0.01 -0.96 27.10
N PRO A 133 -0.52 -1.45 25.93
CA PRO A 133 0.22 -2.04 24.81
C PRO A 133 1.01 -1.01 23.99
N ILE A 134 2.13 -1.45 23.40
CA ILE A 134 2.93 -0.66 22.47
C ILE A 134 3.02 -1.37 21.12
N ILE A 135 3.38 -0.62 20.08
CA ILE A 135 3.64 -1.17 18.76
C ILE A 135 5.15 -1.08 18.46
N ALA A 136 5.73 -2.20 18.05
CA ALA A 136 7.08 -2.28 17.50
C ALA A 136 7.01 -2.20 15.98
N LYS A 137 7.75 -1.28 15.36
CA LYS A 137 7.81 -1.11 13.91
C LYS A 137 9.27 -1.06 13.46
N PRO A 138 9.68 -1.77 12.39
CA PRO A 138 10.98 -1.53 11.78
C PRO A 138 11.09 -0.05 11.36
N VAL A 139 12.23 0.56 11.60
CA VAL A 139 12.51 1.95 11.18
C VAL A 139 12.38 2.07 9.67
N ASN A 140 12.87 1.08 8.94
CA ASN A 140 12.76 0.96 7.50
C ASN A 140 11.90 -0.27 7.16
N GLY A 141 10.83 -0.10 6.41
CA GLY A 141 9.98 -1.23 6.03
C GLY A 141 8.64 -0.79 5.47
N THR A 142 8.01 -1.70 4.76
CA THR A 142 6.74 -1.50 4.07
C THR A 142 5.78 -2.64 4.36
N GLY A 143 4.51 -2.41 4.12
CA GLY A 143 3.49 -3.44 4.15
C GLY A 143 3.27 -4.06 5.53
N SER A 144 3.55 -3.35 6.65
CA SER A 144 3.51 -3.83 8.04
C SER A 144 4.34 -5.10 8.31
N ILE A 145 5.32 -5.42 7.44
CA ILE A 145 6.24 -6.54 7.65
C ILE A 145 7.10 -6.22 8.87
N GLY A 146 7.11 -7.13 9.86
CA GLY A 146 7.83 -6.95 11.11
C GLY A 146 7.14 -6.04 12.13
N VAL A 147 5.96 -5.52 11.84
CA VAL A 147 5.17 -4.76 12.81
C VAL A 147 4.47 -5.71 13.79
N LYS A 148 4.58 -5.43 15.09
CA LYS A 148 3.96 -6.24 16.14
C LYS A 148 3.43 -5.38 17.27
N VAL A 149 2.25 -5.72 17.77
CA VAL A 149 1.72 -5.16 19.01
C VAL A 149 2.23 -6.00 20.18
N LEU A 150 2.82 -5.34 21.16
CA LEU A 150 3.36 -5.94 22.39
C LEU A 150 2.48 -5.52 23.55
N LYS A 151 1.88 -6.50 24.23
CA LYS A 151 0.85 -6.26 25.25
C LYS A 151 1.44 -5.87 26.59
N ASP A 152 2.68 -6.33 26.86
CA ASP A 152 3.37 -6.11 28.12
C ASP A 152 4.90 -6.20 27.97
N TYR A 153 5.62 -5.98 29.06
CA TYR A 153 7.06 -6.03 29.07
C TYR A 153 7.62 -7.45 28.83
N SER A 154 6.88 -8.51 29.12
CA SER A 154 7.32 -9.88 28.86
C SER A 154 7.33 -10.15 27.36
N GLU A 155 6.29 -9.73 26.63
CA GLU A 155 6.26 -9.84 25.16
C GLU A 155 7.37 -9.00 24.50
N TYR A 156 7.68 -7.80 25.04
CA TYR A 156 8.83 -7.03 24.59
C TYR A 156 10.14 -7.78 24.81
N PHE A 157 10.32 -8.41 26.00
CA PHE A 157 11.54 -9.15 26.29
C PHE A 157 11.76 -10.30 25.31
N PHE A 158 10.74 -11.09 25.01
CA PHE A 158 10.80 -12.16 23.99
C PHE A 158 11.09 -11.60 22.59
N PHE A 159 10.43 -10.52 22.23
CA PHE A 159 10.68 -9.85 20.96
C PHE A 159 12.14 -9.37 20.85
N ALA A 160 12.66 -8.75 21.89
CA ALA A 160 14.03 -8.20 21.91
C ALA A 160 15.12 -9.28 22.05
N SER A 161 14.80 -10.45 22.67
CA SER A 161 15.73 -11.57 22.81
C SER A 161 15.96 -12.35 21.52
N GLY A 162 15.17 -12.11 20.52
CA GLY A 162 15.32 -12.79 19.25
C GLY A 162 14.60 -14.16 19.17
N GLU A 163 13.81 -14.50 20.14
CA GLU A 163 13.07 -15.75 20.18
C GLU A 163 11.84 -15.75 19.25
N ASP A 164 11.40 -14.58 18.82
CA ASP A 164 10.35 -14.44 17.81
C ASP A 164 10.95 -14.41 16.41
N ILE A 165 11.28 -15.59 15.90
CA ILE A 165 11.96 -15.80 14.59
C ILE A 165 11.20 -15.14 13.43
N GLN A 166 9.90 -14.96 13.54
CA GLN A 166 9.08 -14.38 12.48
C GLN A 166 9.36 -12.88 12.28
N TYR A 167 9.82 -12.19 13.33
CA TYR A 167 10.07 -10.75 13.35
C TYR A 167 11.54 -10.37 13.50
N ASN A 168 12.40 -11.34 13.85
CA ASN A 168 13.82 -11.13 14.01
C ASN A 168 14.57 -11.16 12.68
N ASP A 169 14.39 -10.13 11.93
CA ASP A 169 15.39 -9.77 10.92
C ASP A 169 16.49 -9.01 11.67
N LEU A 170 17.40 -9.81 12.24
CA LEU A 170 18.53 -9.36 13.04
C LEU A 170 19.26 -8.24 12.33
N GLY A 171 19.33 -7.09 12.91
CA GLY A 171 19.99 -5.90 12.39
C GLY A 171 19.04 -4.77 12.00
N LYS A 172 17.73 -4.95 12.06
CA LYS A 172 16.79 -3.85 11.89
C LYS A 172 16.63 -3.10 13.20
N TYR A 173 16.72 -1.78 13.09
CA TYR A 173 16.33 -0.91 14.18
C TYR A 173 14.81 -0.81 14.21
N TYR A 174 14.25 -0.86 15.41
CA TYR A 174 12.82 -0.72 15.67
C TYR A 174 12.54 0.58 16.40
N ILE A 175 11.45 1.24 16.02
CA ILE A 175 10.81 2.25 16.87
C ILE A 175 9.70 1.58 17.66
N PHE A 176 9.52 2.04 18.89
CA PHE A 176 8.45 1.60 19.79
C PHE A 176 7.57 2.79 20.09
N GLN A 177 6.30 2.64 19.80
CA GLN A 177 5.32 3.72 19.93
C GLN A 177 4.11 3.27 20.74
N ASP A 178 3.33 4.24 21.25
CA ASP A 178 2.01 3.94 21.79
C ASP A 178 1.21 3.14 20.75
N PHE A 179 0.54 2.08 21.20
CA PHE A 179 -0.48 1.45 20.38
C PHE A 179 -1.76 2.27 20.50
N ILE A 180 -2.16 2.90 19.40
CA ILE A 180 -3.42 3.62 19.33
C ILE A 180 -4.48 2.66 18.82
N ASP A 181 -5.46 2.34 19.67
CA ASP A 181 -6.62 1.57 19.25
C ASP A 181 -7.63 2.48 18.53
N GLY A 182 -7.97 2.13 17.30
CA GLY A 182 -8.83 2.96 16.48
C GLY A 182 -8.95 2.44 15.05
N MET A 183 -9.70 3.20 14.26
CA MET A 183 -9.92 2.95 12.84
C MET A 183 -8.70 3.42 12.04
N THR A 184 -8.19 2.57 11.17
CA THR A 184 -7.13 2.97 10.23
C THR A 184 -7.75 3.72 9.06
N VAL A 185 -7.25 4.92 8.81
CA VAL A 185 -7.64 5.78 7.68
C VAL A 185 -6.39 6.05 6.86
N SER A 186 -6.46 5.80 5.58
CA SER A 186 -5.41 6.13 4.63
C SER A 186 -5.85 7.28 3.74
N CYS A 187 -4.91 8.10 3.30
CA CYS A 187 -5.14 9.10 2.27
C CYS A 187 -4.02 9.08 1.23
N ALA A 188 -4.35 9.53 0.04
CA ALA A 188 -3.43 9.55 -1.09
C ALA A 188 -3.63 10.78 -1.97
N GLY A 189 -2.57 11.14 -2.69
CA GLY A 189 -2.59 12.26 -3.60
C GLY A 189 -1.31 12.44 -4.39
N ARG A 190 -1.15 13.63 -4.95
CA ARG A 190 -0.05 14.00 -5.82
C ARG A 190 0.50 15.38 -5.43
N VAL A 191 1.77 15.61 -5.76
CA VAL A 191 2.33 16.97 -5.80
C VAL A 191 2.75 17.24 -7.23
N VAL A 192 2.28 18.35 -7.79
CA VAL A 192 2.54 18.71 -9.19
C VAL A 192 2.88 20.19 -9.24
N ASP A 193 4.14 20.49 -9.58
CA ASP A 193 4.67 21.88 -9.63
C ASP A 193 4.31 22.67 -8.35
N GLY A 194 4.62 22.09 -7.19
CA GLY A 194 4.42 22.67 -5.88
C GLY A 194 2.97 22.66 -5.37
N GLU A 195 2.00 22.26 -6.19
CA GLU A 195 0.60 22.15 -5.79
C GLU A 195 0.31 20.75 -5.20
N ILE A 196 -0.23 20.71 -4.00
CA ILE A 196 -0.59 19.50 -3.30
C ILE A 196 -2.04 19.15 -3.62
N LEU A 197 -2.23 18.06 -4.37
CA LEU A 197 -3.53 17.53 -4.75
C LEU A 197 -3.88 16.36 -3.83
N PHE A 198 -5.03 16.44 -3.20
CA PHE A 198 -5.59 15.38 -2.35
C PHE A 198 -6.62 14.60 -3.17
N ASP A 199 -6.33 13.35 -3.47
CA ASP A 199 -7.15 12.57 -4.41
C ASP A 199 -8.22 11.75 -3.70
N CYS A 200 -7.90 11.12 -2.55
CA CYS A 200 -8.89 10.37 -1.76
C CYS A 200 -8.45 10.17 -0.31
N SER A 201 -9.44 9.88 0.55
CA SER A 201 -9.25 9.16 1.80
C SER A 201 -10.11 7.91 1.83
N TYR A 202 -9.71 6.89 2.59
CA TYR A 202 -10.44 5.64 2.73
C TYR A 202 -10.10 4.94 4.04
N THR A 203 -11.00 4.09 4.50
CA THR A 203 -10.80 3.28 5.70
C THR A 203 -10.15 1.96 5.34
N ILE A 204 -9.21 1.49 6.17
CA ILE A 204 -8.61 0.16 6.08
C ILE A 204 -9.22 -0.72 7.16
N GLU A 205 -9.86 -1.80 6.75
CA GLU A 205 -10.29 -2.87 7.63
C GLU A 205 -9.12 -3.81 7.93
N SER A 206 -8.99 -4.25 9.16
CA SER A 206 -7.87 -5.09 9.59
C SER A 206 -8.35 -6.29 10.39
N SER A 207 -7.60 -7.39 10.30
CA SER A 207 -7.81 -8.55 11.14
C SER A 207 -7.56 -8.23 12.62
N GLU A 208 -7.98 -9.15 13.50
CA GLU A 208 -7.71 -9.04 14.92
C GLU A 208 -6.21 -9.02 15.26
N LEU A 209 -5.92 -8.50 16.47
CA LEU A 209 -4.57 -8.53 17.02
C LEU A 209 -4.05 -9.98 17.14
N PRO A 210 -2.75 -10.20 17.07
CA PRO A 210 -1.67 -9.19 17.12
C PRO A 210 -1.21 -8.66 15.75
N TYR A 211 -1.72 -9.19 14.63
CA TYR A 211 -1.12 -8.95 13.32
C TYR A 211 -1.69 -7.77 12.54
N ARG A 212 -2.96 -7.40 12.79
CA ARG A 212 -3.66 -6.33 12.07
C ARG A 212 -3.40 -6.34 10.55
N SER A 213 -3.53 -7.51 9.95
CA SER A 213 -3.43 -7.62 8.49
C SER A 213 -4.63 -6.94 7.84
N GLU A 214 -4.41 -6.23 6.75
CA GLU A 214 -5.48 -5.61 5.97
C GLU A 214 -6.45 -6.68 5.45
N THR A 215 -7.72 -6.50 5.65
CA THR A 215 -8.79 -7.40 5.20
C THR A 215 -9.70 -6.75 4.17
N GLY A 216 -9.71 -5.43 4.12
CA GLY A 216 -10.50 -4.68 3.16
C GLY A 216 -10.26 -3.18 3.22
N PHE A 217 -10.91 -2.48 2.31
CA PHE A 217 -10.82 -1.03 2.14
C PHE A 217 -12.21 -0.49 1.80
N LEU A 218 -12.57 0.62 2.43
CA LEU A 218 -13.85 1.29 2.24
C LEU A 218 -13.62 2.73 1.80
N LEU A 219 -14.10 3.09 0.62
CA LEU A 219 -14.13 4.46 0.14
C LEU A 219 -15.54 5.01 0.32
N VAL A 220 -15.64 6.14 1.01
CA VAL A 220 -16.89 6.90 1.16
C VAL A 220 -16.59 8.34 0.78
N PRO A 221 -17.18 8.86 -0.31
CA PRO A 221 -16.97 10.24 -0.73
C PRO A 221 -17.45 11.27 0.29
N GLY A 222 -16.78 12.41 0.37
CA GLY A 222 -17.26 13.61 1.09
C GLY A 222 -17.25 13.50 2.61
N LEU A 223 -16.28 12.78 3.19
CA LEU A 223 -16.10 12.78 4.64
C LEU A 223 -15.55 14.12 5.12
N ASP A 224 -16.19 14.75 6.13
CA ASP A 224 -15.75 16.01 6.76
C ASP A 224 -14.33 15.93 7.39
N THR A 225 -13.83 14.72 7.57
CA THR A 225 -12.50 14.43 8.13
C THR A 225 -11.36 14.78 7.20
N ASP A 226 -11.61 14.90 5.90
CA ASP A 226 -10.59 15.16 4.88
C ASP A 226 -9.85 16.47 5.09
N ASP A 227 -10.49 17.50 5.64
CA ASP A 227 -9.87 18.81 5.87
C ASP A 227 -8.70 18.74 6.85
N VAL A 228 -8.78 17.89 7.88
CA VAL A 228 -7.69 17.68 8.84
C VAL A 228 -6.52 16.99 8.14
N LEU A 229 -6.81 15.95 7.35
CA LEU A 229 -5.79 15.19 6.62
C LEU A 229 -5.09 16.05 5.56
N LYS A 230 -5.86 16.87 4.82
CA LYS A 230 -5.34 17.85 3.84
C LYS A 230 -4.39 18.85 4.50
N LEU A 231 -4.80 19.40 5.65
CA LEU A 231 -3.97 20.37 6.38
C LEU A 231 -2.66 19.75 6.88
N ASP A 232 -2.71 18.55 7.42
CA ASP A 232 -1.53 17.86 7.91
C ASP A 232 -0.57 17.50 6.76
N MET A 233 -1.11 17.03 5.63
CA MET A 233 -0.30 16.73 4.46
C MET A 233 0.30 17.98 3.84
N ALA A 234 -0.44 19.09 3.80
CA ALA A 234 0.10 20.38 3.34
C ALA A 234 1.30 20.83 4.18
N LYS A 235 1.23 20.70 5.52
CA LYS A 235 2.35 21.00 6.41
C LYS A 235 3.55 20.09 6.18
N LEU A 236 3.32 18.76 6.17
CA LEU A 236 4.37 17.77 6.08
C LEU A 236 5.09 17.82 4.73
N ILE A 237 4.32 17.79 3.63
CA ILE A 237 4.85 17.85 2.26
C ILE A 237 5.58 19.18 2.01
N GLY A 238 5.01 20.29 2.47
CA GLY A 238 5.64 21.61 2.38
C GLY A 238 6.96 21.68 3.15
N ALA A 239 7.04 21.14 4.36
CA ALA A 239 8.27 21.09 5.13
C ALA A 239 9.33 20.14 4.52
N LEU A 240 8.91 19.03 3.91
CA LEU A 240 9.79 18.13 3.18
C LEU A 240 10.30 18.74 1.86
N GLY A 241 9.58 19.72 1.31
CA GLY A 241 9.93 20.34 0.03
C GLY A 241 9.91 19.35 -1.14
N ILE A 242 9.09 18.31 -1.07
CA ILE A 242 8.96 17.31 -2.13
C ILE A 242 8.00 17.81 -3.21
N ASP A 243 8.30 17.48 -4.46
CA ASP A 243 7.51 17.90 -5.61
C ASP A 243 7.49 16.80 -6.68
N ASN A 244 6.53 16.89 -7.60
CA ASN A 244 6.38 15.99 -8.74
C ASN A 244 6.42 14.51 -8.31
N CYS A 245 5.61 14.15 -7.33
CA CYS A 245 5.50 12.78 -6.81
C CYS A 245 4.06 12.42 -6.43
N ALA A 246 3.76 11.13 -6.42
CA ALA A 246 2.60 10.64 -5.68
C ALA A 246 2.96 10.53 -4.19
N TRP A 247 1.97 10.58 -3.32
CA TRP A 247 2.15 10.39 -1.88
C TRP A 247 0.99 9.61 -1.27
N MET A 248 1.25 8.98 -0.14
CA MET A 248 0.23 8.36 0.72
C MET A 248 0.59 8.56 2.19
N ALA A 249 -0.44 8.56 3.03
CA ALA A 249 -0.27 8.60 4.48
C ALA A 249 -1.31 7.72 5.16
N ASP A 250 -0.91 7.08 6.26
CA ASP A 250 -1.79 6.29 7.11
C ASP A 250 -1.96 6.95 8.47
N TYR A 251 -3.19 6.99 8.93
CA TYR A 251 -3.59 7.52 10.22
C TYR A 251 -4.35 6.49 11.03
N ILE A 252 -4.32 6.65 12.36
CA ILE A 252 -5.29 6.01 13.24
C ILE A 252 -6.25 7.09 13.75
N PHE A 253 -7.54 6.93 13.45
CA PHE A 253 -8.59 7.75 14.02
C PHE A 253 -9.05 7.13 15.34
N SER A 254 -8.85 7.85 16.43
CA SER A 254 -9.22 7.42 17.78
C SER A 254 -9.64 8.61 18.63
N ASN A 255 -10.77 8.48 19.34
CA ASN A 255 -11.27 9.50 20.24
C ASN A 255 -11.38 10.91 19.60
N GLY A 256 -11.85 10.97 18.35
CA GLY A 256 -12.03 12.22 17.60
C GLY A 256 -10.72 12.85 17.09
N LYS A 257 -9.61 12.12 17.06
CA LYS A 257 -8.29 12.61 16.64
C LYS A 257 -7.65 11.67 15.63
N PHE A 258 -6.90 12.26 14.67
CA PHE A 258 -6.09 11.55 13.72
C PHE A 258 -4.63 11.54 14.17
N TYR A 259 -4.03 10.35 14.27
CA TYR A 259 -2.62 10.15 14.59
C TYR A 259 -1.90 9.63 13.35
N LEU A 260 -1.00 10.43 12.77
CA LEU A 260 -0.18 10.01 11.65
C LEU A 260 0.74 8.86 12.07
N VAL A 261 0.67 7.74 11.38
CA VAL A 261 1.44 6.52 11.71
C VAL A 261 2.37 6.05 10.61
N ASP A 262 2.12 6.46 9.37
CA ASP A 262 3.01 6.21 8.22
C ASP A 262 2.86 7.30 7.16
N PHE A 263 3.95 7.57 6.42
CA PHE A 263 3.98 8.44 5.26
C PHE A 263 4.97 7.90 4.23
N SER A 264 4.60 7.94 2.97
CA SER A 264 5.47 7.49 1.89
C SER A 264 5.25 8.33 0.62
N PRO A 265 6.33 8.74 -0.09
CA PRO A 265 6.25 9.50 -1.32
C PRO A 265 6.00 8.56 -2.52
N ARG A 266 5.01 7.72 -2.43
CA ARG A 266 4.64 6.75 -3.46
C ARG A 266 3.12 6.58 -3.54
N LEU A 267 2.69 5.99 -4.64
CA LEU A 267 1.30 5.63 -4.84
C LEU A 267 0.84 4.56 -3.84
N SER A 268 -0.37 4.72 -3.33
CA SER A 268 -1.07 3.67 -2.60
C SER A 268 -1.64 2.62 -3.56
N VAL A 269 -1.35 1.35 -3.28
CA VAL A 269 -1.88 0.22 -4.04
C VAL A 269 -3.41 0.16 -3.99
N SER A 270 -4.01 0.46 -2.84
CA SER A 270 -5.46 0.45 -2.65
C SER A 270 -6.13 1.64 -3.32
N ALA A 271 -5.52 2.84 -3.22
CA ALA A 271 -6.09 4.07 -3.76
C ALA A 271 -6.35 3.96 -5.27
N GLN A 272 -5.44 3.33 -6.06
CA GLN A 272 -5.66 3.21 -7.51
C GLN A 272 -6.94 2.41 -7.83
N VAL A 273 -7.21 1.37 -7.07
CA VAL A 273 -8.43 0.55 -7.23
C VAL A 273 -9.67 1.32 -6.79
N LEU A 274 -9.59 1.94 -5.62
CA LEU A 274 -10.71 2.68 -5.04
C LEU A 274 -11.09 3.89 -5.90
N ILE A 275 -10.13 4.62 -6.44
CA ILE A 275 -10.37 5.77 -7.33
C ILE A 275 -10.94 5.30 -8.67
N LYS A 276 -10.43 4.20 -9.23
CA LYS A 276 -10.94 3.62 -10.47
C LYS A 276 -12.45 3.37 -10.39
N TYR A 277 -12.92 2.75 -9.34
CA TYR A 277 -14.34 2.42 -9.17
C TYR A 277 -15.16 3.50 -8.46
N GLY A 278 -14.51 4.39 -7.71
CA GLY A 278 -15.14 5.51 -7.02
C GLY A 278 -15.33 6.77 -7.86
N ALA A 279 -14.46 6.98 -8.87
CA ALA A 279 -14.48 8.15 -9.74
C ALA A 279 -14.56 7.80 -11.24
N GLY A 280 -14.43 6.50 -11.62
CA GLY A 280 -14.37 6.10 -13.03
C GLY A 280 -13.09 6.57 -13.73
N ILE A 281 -12.00 6.83 -13.00
CA ILE A 281 -10.75 7.38 -13.52
C ILE A 281 -9.70 6.29 -13.61
N ASP A 282 -8.99 6.20 -14.75
CA ASP A 282 -7.77 5.43 -14.89
C ASP A 282 -6.64 6.11 -14.10
N TYR A 283 -6.57 5.82 -12.80
CA TYR A 283 -5.72 6.58 -11.87
C TYR A 283 -4.22 6.43 -12.15
N ASN A 284 -3.77 5.27 -12.66
CA ASN A 284 -2.37 5.11 -13.04
C ASN A 284 -2.01 6.03 -14.21
N LYS A 285 -2.93 6.20 -15.17
CA LYS A 285 -2.76 7.15 -16.25
C LYS A 285 -2.70 8.59 -15.73
N LEU A 286 -3.60 8.96 -14.85
CA LEU A 286 -3.61 10.30 -14.23
C LEU A 286 -2.30 10.58 -13.48
N ILE A 287 -1.74 9.60 -12.76
CA ILE A 287 -0.41 9.73 -12.11
C ILE A 287 0.68 9.99 -13.14
N VAL A 288 0.72 9.23 -14.22
CA VAL A 288 1.72 9.41 -15.30
C VAL A 288 1.57 10.79 -15.96
N ASP A 289 0.37 11.18 -16.28
CA ASP A 289 0.08 12.48 -16.90
C ASP A 289 0.48 13.64 -15.95
N SER A 290 0.24 13.49 -14.65
CA SER A 290 0.67 14.46 -13.64
C SER A 290 2.19 14.57 -13.56
N LEU A 291 2.91 13.47 -13.56
CA LEU A 291 4.36 13.48 -13.36
C LEU A 291 5.11 13.88 -14.63
N LEU A 292 4.64 13.47 -15.82
CA LEU A 292 5.28 13.77 -17.10
C LEU A 292 4.78 15.07 -17.74
N TYR A 293 3.49 15.35 -17.65
CA TYR A 293 2.84 16.43 -18.41
C TYR A 293 2.22 17.50 -17.54
N LYS A 294 2.39 17.40 -16.19
CA LYS A 294 1.91 18.38 -15.22
C LYS A 294 0.39 18.50 -15.18
N ASP A 295 -0.30 17.40 -15.45
CA ASP A 295 -1.75 17.33 -15.32
C ASP A 295 -2.17 17.48 -13.86
N LYS A 296 -3.03 18.45 -13.58
CA LYS A 296 -3.57 18.77 -12.25
C LYS A 296 -5.07 18.47 -12.14
N THR A 297 -5.58 17.59 -12.99
CA THR A 297 -6.98 17.17 -12.94
C THR A 297 -7.32 16.67 -11.54
N GLU A 298 -8.33 17.25 -10.93
CA GLU A 298 -8.83 16.85 -9.61
C GLU A 298 -9.62 15.55 -9.72
N VAL A 299 -9.47 14.70 -8.71
CA VAL A 299 -10.26 13.48 -8.57
C VAL A 299 -11.57 13.81 -7.87
N GLN A 300 -12.69 13.57 -8.55
CA GLN A 300 -14.02 13.72 -7.97
C GLN A 300 -14.62 12.34 -7.75
N LEU A 301 -14.78 11.99 -6.48
CA LEU A 301 -15.37 10.71 -6.08
C LEU A 301 -16.89 10.86 -6.01
N ASP A 302 -17.62 10.00 -6.70
CA ASP A 302 -19.09 10.01 -6.78
C ASP A 302 -19.73 8.71 -6.26
N LYS A 303 -18.96 7.64 -6.06
CA LYS A 303 -19.44 6.36 -5.57
C LYS A 303 -18.71 5.89 -4.32
N CYS A 304 -19.44 5.20 -3.45
CA CYS A 304 -18.85 4.38 -2.40
C CYS A 304 -18.29 3.10 -2.99
N VAL A 305 -17.13 2.64 -2.46
CA VAL A 305 -16.48 1.41 -2.91
C VAL A 305 -16.16 0.53 -1.72
N VAL A 306 -16.51 -0.74 -1.82
CA VAL A 306 -16.13 -1.81 -0.88
C VAL A 306 -15.18 -2.74 -1.62
N TYR A 307 -13.94 -2.82 -1.15
CA TYR A 307 -12.93 -3.76 -1.64
C TYR A 307 -12.50 -4.66 -0.49
N ARG A 308 -12.86 -5.94 -0.51
CA ARG A 308 -12.51 -6.89 0.55
C ARG A 308 -11.93 -8.17 0.01
N TYR A 309 -10.99 -8.72 0.77
CA TYR A 309 -10.49 -10.06 0.58
C TYR A 309 -11.45 -11.07 1.22
N PHE A 310 -11.50 -12.28 0.64
CA PHE A 310 -12.28 -13.36 1.26
C PHE A 310 -11.54 -13.93 2.46
N ASP A 311 -12.28 -14.22 3.52
CA ASP A 311 -11.73 -14.88 4.71
C ASP A 311 -11.64 -16.39 4.46
N ILE A 312 -10.43 -16.88 4.24
CA ILE A 312 -10.16 -18.27 3.94
C ILE A 312 -9.11 -18.79 4.90
N ALA A 313 -9.43 -19.90 5.57
CA ALA A 313 -8.47 -20.59 6.39
C ALA A 313 -7.29 -21.13 5.57
N LYS A 314 -6.14 -21.31 6.22
CA LYS A 314 -4.98 -21.96 5.58
C LYS A 314 -5.31 -23.40 5.19
N GLY A 315 -4.91 -23.82 4.01
CA GLY A 315 -5.04 -25.20 3.54
C GLY A 315 -5.44 -25.31 2.08
N LYS A 316 -5.79 -26.52 1.68
CA LYS A 316 -6.32 -26.80 0.34
C LYS A 316 -7.84 -26.69 0.35
N HIS A 317 -8.38 -26.08 -0.68
CA HIS A 317 -9.81 -25.81 -0.81
C HIS A 317 -10.31 -26.11 -2.20
N LYS A 318 -11.61 -26.44 -2.30
CA LYS A 318 -12.39 -26.34 -3.52
C LYS A 318 -13.25 -25.09 -3.38
N VAL A 319 -13.16 -24.19 -4.35
CA VAL A 319 -13.95 -22.95 -4.37
C VAL A 319 -14.96 -23.03 -5.49
N GLU A 320 -16.23 -22.79 -5.20
CA GLU A 320 -17.32 -22.70 -6.15
C GLU A 320 -18.05 -21.37 -5.94
N PHE A 321 -18.41 -20.71 -7.03
CA PHE A 321 -19.26 -19.52 -6.99
C PHE A 321 -20.58 -19.81 -7.70
N LYS A 322 -21.70 -19.53 -7.03
CA LYS A 322 -23.05 -19.78 -7.55
C LYS A 322 -23.94 -18.53 -7.62
N GLY A 323 -23.33 -17.37 -7.46
CA GLY A 323 -24.01 -16.09 -7.44
C GLY A 323 -24.01 -15.36 -8.77
N ASN A 324 -24.48 -14.11 -8.73
CA ASN A 324 -24.46 -13.19 -9.85
C ASN A 324 -23.18 -12.34 -9.84
N ALA A 325 -22.21 -12.67 -10.68
CA ALA A 325 -20.93 -11.96 -10.76
C ALA A 325 -21.08 -10.51 -11.29
N THR A 326 -22.20 -10.16 -11.94
CA THR A 326 -22.40 -8.80 -12.47
C THR A 326 -22.66 -7.74 -11.39
N LEU A 327 -22.83 -8.16 -10.13
CA LEU A 327 -22.90 -7.25 -8.97
C LEU A 327 -21.53 -6.70 -8.57
N ALA A 328 -20.44 -7.37 -8.98
CA ALA A 328 -19.08 -6.94 -8.72
C ALA A 328 -18.55 -6.07 -9.84
N GLU A 329 -17.80 -5.04 -9.49
CA GLU A 329 -16.89 -4.36 -10.42
C GLU A 329 -15.74 -5.29 -10.77
N GLU A 330 -15.29 -6.07 -9.78
CA GLU A 330 -14.28 -7.09 -9.97
C GLU A 330 -14.45 -8.22 -8.95
N LEU A 331 -14.32 -9.45 -9.42
CA LEU A 331 -14.36 -10.66 -8.61
C LEU A 331 -13.19 -11.57 -8.96
N VAL A 332 -12.29 -11.77 -8.01
CA VAL A 332 -11.21 -12.76 -8.08
C VAL A 332 -11.48 -13.83 -7.04
N LEU A 333 -11.80 -15.03 -7.50
CA LEU A 333 -12.04 -16.15 -6.59
C LEU A 333 -10.75 -16.59 -5.90
N PRO A 334 -10.85 -17.12 -4.68
CA PRO A 334 -9.69 -17.66 -3.97
C PRO A 334 -8.99 -18.77 -4.74
N ALA A 335 -7.67 -18.86 -4.60
CA ALA A 335 -6.90 -19.96 -5.13
C ALA A 335 -7.20 -21.28 -4.39
N ASP A 336 -6.98 -22.42 -5.05
CA ASP A 336 -7.18 -23.77 -4.48
C ASP A 336 -6.33 -24.04 -3.23
N GLN A 337 -5.29 -23.26 -3.01
CA GLN A 337 -4.43 -23.34 -1.84
C GLN A 337 -4.17 -21.95 -1.28
N SER A 338 -4.49 -21.75 0.00
CA SER A 338 -4.24 -20.50 0.71
C SER A 338 -3.21 -20.68 1.83
N TYR A 339 -2.49 -19.60 2.12
CA TYR A 339 -1.49 -19.51 3.17
C TYR A 339 -1.91 -18.36 4.12
N LEU A 340 -1.66 -18.52 5.43
CA LEU A 340 -1.97 -17.49 6.41
C LEU A 340 -0.82 -16.48 6.55
N THR A 341 -0.47 -15.76 5.49
CA THR A 341 0.45 -14.65 5.62
C THR A 341 -0.16 -13.37 5.04
N ARG A 342 0.23 -12.21 5.55
CA ARG A 342 -0.17 -10.92 4.97
C ARG A 342 0.15 -10.85 3.47
N MET A 343 1.25 -11.48 3.08
CA MET A 343 1.68 -11.50 1.70
C MET A 343 0.71 -12.27 0.80
N ASP A 344 0.04 -13.30 1.32
CA ASP A 344 -0.99 -14.03 0.58
C ASP A 344 -2.19 -13.13 0.25
N MET A 345 -2.50 -12.17 1.13
CA MET A 345 -3.56 -11.20 0.90
C MET A 345 -3.18 -10.20 -0.18
N LEU A 346 -1.98 -9.62 -0.09
CA LEU A 346 -1.44 -8.69 -1.10
C LEU A 346 -1.31 -9.33 -2.49
N MET A 347 -1.38 -10.65 -2.57
CA MET A 347 -1.12 -11.44 -3.77
C MET A 347 -2.34 -12.11 -4.36
N GLY A 348 -3.50 -11.84 -3.80
CA GLY A 348 -4.75 -12.35 -4.31
C GLY A 348 -4.96 -13.86 -4.14
N SER A 349 -4.13 -14.57 -3.34
CA SER A 349 -4.34 -16.00 -3.10
C SER A 349 -5.64 -16.26 -2.33
N LYS A 350 -6.07 -15.30 -1.52
CA LYS A 350 -7.39 -15.33 -0.85
C LYS A 350 -8.54 -14.94 -1.75
N GLY A 351 -8.25 -14.38 -2.93
CA GLY A 351 -9.26 -13.76 -3.75
C GLY A 351 -9.83 -12.49 -3.11
N PHE A 352 -10.59 -11.76 -3.87
CA PHE A 352 -11.23 -10.53 -3.40
C PHE A 352 -12.47 -10.21 -4.24
N CYS A 353 -13.30 -9.33 -3.71
CA CYS A 353 -14.40 -8.74 -4.45
C CYS A 353 -14.42 -7.22 -4.25
N ILE A 354 -14.71 -6.50 -5.34
CA ILE A 354 -14.90 -5.06 -5.36
C ILE A 354 -16.32 -4.79 -5.82
N THR A 355 -17.03 -3.99 -5.04
CA THR A 355 -18.38 -3.52 -5.35
C THR A 355 -18.45 -2.01 -5.19
N SER A 356 -19.33 -1.36 -5.95
CA SER A 356 -19.60 0.07 -5.85
C SER A 356 -21.09 0.36 -5.77
N GLY A 357 -21.43 1.52 -5.22
CA GLY A 357 -22.80 1.99 -5.13
C GLY A 357 -22.86 3.49 -4.83
N ASP A 358 -24.03 4.10 -5.03
CA ASP A 358 -24.27 5.50 -4.70
C ASP A 358 -24.23 5.72 -3.17
N THR A 359 -24.43 4.66 -2.40
CA THR A 359 -24.31 4.64 -0.95
C THR A 359 -23.42 3.49 -0.49
N LEU A 360 -22.83 3.62 0.71
CA LEU A 360 -22.06 2.55 1.32
C LEU A 360 -22.92 1.29 1.53
N THR A 361 -24.17 1.44 1.95
CA THR A 361 -25.10 0.33 2.16
C THR A 361 -25.32 -0.46 0.87
N GLU A 362 -25.53 0.23 -0.26
CA GLU A 362 -25.70 -0.45 -1.55
C GLU A 362 -24.44 -1.25 -1.94
N ALA A 363 -23.26 -0.67 -1.80
CA ALA A 363 -21.99 -1.36 -2.08
C ALA A 363 -21.78 -2.56 -1.16
N GLU A 364 -22.10 -2.43 0.13
CA GLU A 364 -22.04 -3.50 1.13
C GLU A 364 -23.03 -4.64 0.82
N ASP A 365 -24.27 -4.33 0.48
CA ASP A 365 -25.29 -5.34 0.16
C ASP A 365 -24.88 -6.17 -1.06
N LYS A 366 -24.33 -5.53 -2.11
CA LYS A 366 -23.77 -6.23 -3.27
C LYS A 366 -22.62 -7.16 -2.87
N TRP A 367 -21.72 -6.67 -2.01
CA TRP A 367 -20.60 -7.47 -1.54
C TRP A 367 -21.08 -8.68 -0.72
N GLN A 368 -22.01 -8.50 0.18
CA GLN A 368 -22.60 -9.56 1.00
C GLN A 368 -23.31 -10.63 0.15
N GLU A 369 -24.05 -10.21 -0.87
CA GLU A 369 -24.69 -11.15 -1.79
C GLU A 369 -23.65 -12.01 -2.51
N ILE A 370 -22.56 -11.42 -3.02
CA ILE A 370 -21.49 -12.16 -3.67
C ILE A 370 -20.82 -13.11 -2.69
N ALA A 371 -20.42 -12.61 -1.52
CA ALA A 371 -19.69 -13.39 -0.51
C ALA A 371 -20.50 -14.59 -0.02
N SER A 372 -21.81 -14.44 0.16
CA SER A 372 -22.72 -15.52 0.59
C SER A 372 -22.88 -16.63 -0.47
N ASN A 373 -22.57 -16.37 -1.72
CA ASN A 373 -22.64 -17.33 -2.82
C ASN A 373 -21.28 -17.98 -3.16
N ILE A 374 -20.22 -17.69 -2.40
CA ILE A 374 -18.93 -18.38 -2.51
C ILE A 374 -18.95 -19.56 -1.55
N ILE A 375 -18.80 -20.75 -2.10
CA ILE A 375 -18.75 -22.02 -1.34
C ILE A 375 -17.31 -22.47 -1.29
N ILE A 376 -16.74 -22.52 -0.08
CA ILE A 376 -15.37 -22.96 0.17
C ILE A 376 -15.44 -24.28 0.91
N THR A 377 -14.98 -25.35 0.25
CA THR A 377 -14.91 -26.67 0.83
C THR A 377 -13.44 -27.03 1.12
N ARG A 378 -13.12 -27.24 2.38
CA ARG A 378 -11.79 -27.69 2.79
C ARG A 378 -11.53 -29.13 2.33
N LEU A 379 -10.33 -29.41 1.81
CA LEU A 379 -9.94 -30.71 1.23
C LEU A 379 -8.93 -31.47 2.09
N ASP A 380 -8.41 -30.86 3.16
CA ASP A 380 -7.43 -31.45 4.08
C ASP A 380 -7.89 -31.44 5.55
#